data_9f5ddf9acacfccc3d21fcbfca4c4fbf0
#
_entry.id   9f5ddf9acacfccc3d21fcbfca4c4fbf0
#
_cell.length_a   1.000
_cell.length_b   1.000
_cell.length_c   1.000
_cell.angle_alpha   90.00
_cell.angle_beta   90.00
_cell.angle_gamma   90.00
#
_symmetry.space_group_name_H-M   'P 1'
#
loop_
_entity.id
_entity.type
_entity.pdbx_description
1 polymer ?
#
loop_
_entity_poly.entity_id
_entity_poly.type
_entity_poly.pdbx_seq_one_letter_code
_entity_poly.pdbx_strand_id
1 'polypeptide(L)'
;MMSQEERAQLLVPRADFIKEFEQAFKRSLQSDAPVLSHALEHLQHSSGKHIRPIIVGLCAQLCAGQTSAQTLSAALVIELLHTASLIHDDVIDWSDTRRGQPTLNALYSNHQAVLMGDYVLSTAFLEIVSREHTPEMLRVVAQAGRNLSIGELMQLSLSKAHTYREEDYYAVVDRKTGALFEASAKLGALSVGATEEQVDRCGRLGQLMGRAFQLQDDLFDYDKLQDVGKPTGHDLVEGKVSLPLLYVLNHAAPTERDEIISYLQQPIEADSIDYLLRIARERGGIDYTERQIQHIHQEAIDLLRSFAPSSTRETLERFITLLGERQK
;
A
#
# COMPACT_ATOMS: atom_id res chain seq x y z
N MET A 1 9.66 8.16 -3.60
CA MET A 1 9.54 7.35 -2.35
C MET A 1 10.40 7.95 -1.24
N MET A 2 9.90 8.06 -0.01
CA MET A 2 10.63 8.59 1.15
C MET A 2 12.00 7.91 1.35
N SER A 3 13.08 8.69 1.48
CA SER A 3 14.42 8.18 1.72
C SER A 3 14.58 7.59 3.13
N GLN A 4 15.67 6.85 3.38
CA GLN A 4 15.98 6.37 4.74
C GLN A 4 16.25 7.51 5.73
N GLU A 5 16.86 8.62 5.26
CA GLU A 5 17.12 9.80 6.08
C GLU A 5 15.84 10.55 6.46
N GLU A 6 14.94 10.78 5.52
CA GLU A 6 13.64 11.41 5.78
C GLU A 6 12.79 10.58 6.72
N ARG A 7 12.78 9.25 6.55
CA ARG A 7 12.15 8.31 7.48
C ARG A 7 12.76 8.45 8.89
N ALA A 8 14.08 8.48 8.99
CA ALA A 8 14.76 8.61 10.28
C ALA A 8 14.39 9.93 10.97
N GLN A 9 14.37 11.06 10.26
CA GLN A 9 13.99 12.37 10.81
C GLN A 9 12.53 12.40 11.28
N LEU A 10 11.61 11.78 10.56
CA LEU A 10 10.21 11.65 10.98
C LEU A 10 10.03 10.77 12.22
N LEU A 11 10.90 9.77 12.38
CA LEU A 11 10.80 8.75 13.41
C LEU A 11 11.59 9.07 14.69
N VAL A 12 12.50 10.06 14.69
CA VAL A 12 13.29 10.41 15.87
C VAL A 12 12.45 10.52 17.16
N PRO A 13 11.28 11.19 17.16
CA PRO A 13 10.45 11.27 18.36
C PRO A 13 9.75 9.95 18.75
N ARG A 14 9.87 8.90 17.92
CA ARG A 14 9.14 7.61 18.03
C ARG A 14 10.05 6.41 17.84
N ALA A 15 11.35 6.63 17.95
CA ALA A 15 12.36 5.60 17.73
C ALA A 15 12.13 4.35 18.61
N ASP A 16 11.68 4.53 19.85
CA ASP A 16 11.41 3.44 20.77
C ASP A 16 10.25 2.57 20.28
N PHE A 17 9.12 3.16 19.89
CA PHE A 17 7.97 2.42 19.36
C PHE A 17 8.35 1.60 18.11
N ILE A 18 9.07 2.19 17.16
CA ILE A 18 9.49 1.50 15.96
C ILE A 18 10.49 0.37 16.27
N LYS A 19 11.42 0.60 17.19
CA LYS A 19 12.35 -0.43 17.64
C LYS A 19 11.64 -1.61 18.32
N GLU A 20 10.66 -1.31 19.18
CA GLU A 20 9.84 -2.35 19.82
C GLU A 20 9.02 -3.13 18.79
N PHE A 21 8.44 -2.43 17.82
CA PHE A 21 7.73 -3.04 16.70
C PHE A 21 8.65 -3.96 15.88
N GLU A 22 9.82 -3.50 15.46
CA GLU A 22 10.77 -4.30 14.67
C GLU A 22 11.21 -5.57 15.41
N GLN A 23 11.40 -5.48 16.74
CA GLN A 23 11.69 -6.64 17.56
C GLN A 23 10.50 -7.60 17.68
N ALA A 24 9.28 -7.08 17.84
CA ALA A 24 8.08 -7.89 17.91
C ALA A 24 7.82 -8.58 16.55
N PHE A 25 7.98 -7.88 15.44
CA PHE A 25 7.84 -8.41 14.10
C PHE A 25 8.84 -9.55 13.81
N LYS A 26 10.11 -9.37 14.19
CA LYS A 26 11.11 -10.43 14.06
C LYS A 26 10.77 -11.66 14.90
N ARG A 27 10.25 -11.48 16.11
CA ARG A 27 9.83 -12.62 16.96
C ARG A 27 8.62 -13.36 16.40
N SER A 28 7.65 -12.64 15.79
CA SER A 28 6.46 -13.25 15.19
C SER A 28 6.77 -14.09 13.94
N LEU A 29 7.89 -13.79 13.27
CA LEU A 29 8.40 -14.53 12.12
C LEU A 29 9.47 -15.54 12.54
N GLN A 30 9.18 -16.37 13.55
CA GLN A 30 10.03 -17.48 14.01
C GLN A 30 9.22 -18.78 14.05
N SER A 31 9.84 -19.89 13.70
CA SER A 31 9.22 -21.21 13.73
C SER A 31 10.28 -22.28 14.00
N ASP A 32 9.89 -23.34 14.72
CA ASP A 32 10.72 -24.51 14.95
C ASP A 32 10.73 -25.48 13.76
N ALA A 33 9.81 -25.29 12.79
CA ALA A 33 9.78 -26.09 11.57
C ALA A 33 10.87 -25.63 10.59
N PRO A 34 11.86 -26.50 10.22
CA PRO A 34 13.04 -26.07 9.44
C PRO A 34 12.70 -25.40 8.11
N VAL A 35 11.69 -25.90 7.38
CA VAL A 35 11.25 -25.33 6.09
C VAL A 35 10.69 -23.92 6.26
N LEU A 36 9.98 -23.65 7.35
CA LEU A 36 9.44 -22.33 7.67
C LEU A 36 10.52 -21.39 8.21
N SER A 37 11.42 -21.87 9.06
CA SER A 37 12.48 -21.05 9.66
C SER A 37 13.26 -20.27 8.60
N HIS A 38 13.78 -20.94 7.56
CA HIS A 38 14.53 -20.31 6.49
C HIS A 38 13.70 -19.32 5.68
N ALA A 39 12.43 -19.64 5.37
CA ALA A 39 11.54 -18.74 4.65
C ALA A 39 11.22 -17.48 5.46
N LEU A 40 10.96 -17.63 6.77
CA LEU A 40 10.68 -16.51 7.66
C LEU A 40 11.91 -15.62 7.89
N GLU A 41 13.12 -16.19 7.97
CA GLU A 41 14.37 -15.43 7.99
C GLU A 41 14.53 -14.61 6.71
N HIS A 42 14.25 -15.18 5.54
CA HIS A 42 14.27 -14.46 4.27
C HIS A 42 13.31 -13.26 4.28
N LEU A 43 12.07 -13.44 4.76
CA LEU A 43 11.09 -12.35 4.90
C LEU A 43 11.57 -11.22 5.83
N GLN A 44 12.25 -11.56 6.93
CA GLN A 44 12.80 -10.55 7.84
C GLN A 44 13.87 -9.67 7.17
N HIS A 45 14.68 -10.23 6.27
CA HIS A 45 15.71 -9.49 5.53
C HIS A 45 15.14 -8.66 4.37
N SER A 46 14.03 -9.09 3.78
CA SER A 46 13.33 -8.39 2.70
C SER A 46 12.28 -7.37 3.18
N SER A 47 12.23 -7.11 4.51
CA SER A 47 11.26 -6.21 5.12
C SER A 47 11.35 -4.77 4.55
N GLY A 48 10.19 -4.11 4.46
CA GLY A 48 10.08 -2.79 3.87
C GLY A 48 10.29 -1.64 4.84
N LYS A 49 9.76 -0.49 4.44
CA LYS A 49 9.84 0.77 5.22
C LYS A 49 8.87 0.82 6.42
N HIS A 50 8.05 -0.21 6.64
CA HIS A 50 7.06 -0.31 7.71
C HIS A 50 6.14 0.93 7.83
N ILE A 51 5.68 1.45 6.68
CA ILE A 51 4.84 2.65 6.60
C ILE A 51 3.53 2.47 7.41
N ARG A 52 2.92 1.29 7.33
CA ARG A 52 1.66 0.98 8.01
C ARG A 52 1.78 0.96 9.53
N PRO A 53 2.77 0.30 10.14
CA PRO A 53 3.10 0.44 11.56
C PRO A 53 3.32 1.89 12.02
N ILE A 54 3.99 2.70 11.20
CA ILE A 54 4.21 4.12 11.48
C ILE A 54 2.88 4.86 11.56
N ILE A 55 1.96 4.62 10.61
CA ILE A 55 0.62 5.21 10.61
C ILE A 55 -0.17 4.81 11.85
N VAL A 56 -0.12 3.53 12.27
CA VAL A 56 -0.77 3.06 13.50
C VAL A 56 -0.28 3.87 14.70
N GLY A 57 1.04 3.98 14.88
CA GLY A 57 1.63 4.73 15.99
C GLY A 57 1.31 6.23 15.95
N LEU A 58 1.34 6.85 14.76
CA LEU A 58 1.03 8.27 14.59
C LEU A 58 -0.44 8.58 14.87
N CYS A 59 -1.39 7.73 14.43
CA CYS A 59 -2.80 7.93 14.69
C CYS A 59 -3.15 7.72 16.17
N ALA A 60 -2.51 6.76 16.86
CA ALA A 60 -2.64 6.62 18.32
C ALA A 60 -2.18 7.88 19.04
N GLN A 61 -1.00 8.41 18.70
CA GLN A 61 -0.48 9.63 19.29
C GLN A 61 -1.29 10.88 18.92
N LEU A 62 -1.86 10.94 17.72
CA LEU A 62 -2.73 12.04 17.29
C LEU A 62 -3.98 12.13 18.18
N CYS A 63 -4.55 10.98 18.58
CA CYS A 63 -5.76 10.91 19.38
C CYS A 63 -5.50 11.04 20.88
N ALA A 64 -4.42 10.46 21.41
CA ALA A 64 -4.19 10.37 22.87
C ALA A 64 -2.82 10.89 23.33
N GLY A 65 -1.97 11.40 22.45
CA GLY A 65 -0.62 11.87 22.77
C GLY A 65 0.40 10.75 23.05
N GLN A 66 -0.02 9.49 23.07
CA GLN A 66 0.82 8.32 23.41
C GLN A 66 0.38 7.08 22.65
N THR A 67 1.23 6.05 22.67
CA THR A 67 0.93 4.69 22.21
C THR A 67 0.66 3.77 23.40
N SER A 68 0.08 2.59 23.14
CA SER A 68 -0.23 1.57 24.14
C SER A 68 0.33 0.20 23.71
N ALA A 69 0.27 -0.82 24.55
CA ALA A 69 0.56 -2.19 24.18
C ALA A 69 -0.36 -2.70 23.06
N GLN A 70 -1.62 -2.26 23.03
CA GLN A 70 -2.57 -2.56 21.95
C GLN A 70 -2.15 -1.88 20.64
N THR A 71 -1.55 -0.67 20.69
CA THR A 71 -1.00 0.00 19.50
C THR A 71 0.12 -0.82 18.87
N LEU A 72 1.02 -1.37 19.69
CA LEU A 72 2.11 -2.22 19.22
C LEU A 72 1.58 -3.51 18.57
N SER A 73 0.62 -4.18 19.21
CA SER A 73 -0.03 -5.37 18.66
C SER A 73 -0.78 -5.07 17.37
N ALA A 74 -1.53 -3.97 17.31
CA ALA A 74 -2.21 -3.53 16.09
C ALA A 74 -1.25 -3.27 14.92
N ALA A 75 -0.10 -2.63 15.20
CA ALA A 75 0.94 -2.40 14.21
C ALA A 75 1.52 -3.73 13.69
N LEU A 76 1.73 -4.70 14.59
CA LEU A 76 2.21 -6.05 14.23
C LEU A 76 1.20 -6.78 13.35
N VAL A 77 -0.07 -6.80 13.73
CA VAL A 77 -1.15 -7.45 12.96
C VAL A 77 -1.24 -6.89 11.54
N ILE A 78 -1.22 -5.58 11.38
CA ILE A 78 -1.30 -4.92 10.07
C ILE A 78 -0.10 -5.27 9.19
N GLU A 79 1.11 -5.28 9.74
CA GLU A 79 2.30 -5.61 8.96
C GLU A 79 2.36 -7.10 8.59
N LEU A 80 1.91 -8.00 9.47
CA LEU A 80 1.75 -9.42 9.15
C LEU A 80 0.71 -9.64 8.06
N LEU A 81 -0.45 -9.00 8.14
CA LEU A 81 -1.49 -9.07 7.11
C LEU A 81 -0.95 -8.54 5.76
N HIS A 82 -0.21 -7.44 5.77
CA HIS A 82 0.45 -6.92 4.58
C HIS A 82 1.51 -7.88 4.02
N THR A 83 2.33 -8.46 4.89
CA THR A 83 3.36 -9.42 4.46
C THR A 83 2.73 -10.67 3.82
N ALA A 84 1.66 -11.18 4.41
CA ALA A 84 0.91 -12.30 3.84
C ALA A 84 0.32 -11.95 2.47
N SER A 85 -0.28 -10.75 2.32
CA SER A 85 -0.82 -10.32 1.02
C SER A 85 0.28 -10.23 -0.04
N LEU A 86 1.46 -9.70 0.29
CA LEU A 86 2.58 -9.63 -0.65
C LEU A 86 3.06 -11.01 -1.11
N ILE A 87 3.08 -12.01 -0.20
CA ILE A 87 3.45 -13.39 -0.57
C ILE A 87 2.44 -13.99 -1.54
N HIS A 88 1.15 -13.76 -1.32
CA HIS A 88 0.09 -14.23 -2.22
C HIS A 88 0.10 -13.50 -3.55
N ASP A 89 0.32 -12.18 -3.55
CA ASP A 89 0.42 -11.36 -4.76
C ASP A 89 1.60 -11.81 -5.63
N ASP A 90 2.77 -12.12 -5.04
CA ASP A 90 3.94 -12.64 -5.78
C ASP A 90 3.63 -13.94 -6.54
N VAL A 91 2.78 -14.80 -5.96
CA VAL A 91 2.30 -16.03 -6.64
C VAL A 91 1.31 -15.72 -7.76
N ILE A 92 0.40 -14.78 -7.54
CA ILE A 92 -0.64 -14.39 -8.51
C ILE A 92 -0.01 -13.69 -9.71
N ASP A 93 0.94 -12.76 -9.46
CA ASP A 93 1.64 -11.97 -10.47
C ASP A 93 2.84 -12.72 -11.10
N TRP A 94 3.12 -13.97 -10.70
CA TRP A 94 4.28 -14.76 -11.16
C TRP A 94 5.61 -14.02 -11.00
N SER A 95 5.74 -13.24 -9.95
CA SER A 95 6.92 -12.43 -9.69
C SER A 95 8.07 -13.26 -9.13
N ASP A 96 9.23 -13.21 -9.78
CA ASP A 96 10.44 -13.90 -9.31
C ASP A 96 11.26 -13.07 -8.31
N THR A 97 11.08 -11.76 -8.31
CA THR A 97 11.85 -10.83 -7.47
C THR A 97 10.98 -9.74 -6.86
N ARG A 98 11.28 -9.38 -5.60
CA ARG A 98 10.68 -8.25 -4.88
C ARG A 98 11.77 -7.48 -4.13
N ARG A 99 11.86 -6.17 -4.35
CA ARG A 99 12.88 -5.29 -3.73
C ARG A 99 14.32 -5.80 -3.95
N GLY A 100 14.58 -6.36 -5.12
CA GLY A 100 15.90 -6.90 -5.48
C GLY A 100 16.26 -8.22 -4.81
N GLN A 101 15.32 -8.86 -4.10
CA GLN A 101 15.48 -10.19 -3.51
C GLN A 101 14.56 -11.20 -4.21
N PRO A 102 14.94 -12.49 -4.28
CA PRO A 102 14.03 -13.52 -4.78
C PRO A 102 12.75 -13.59 -3.94
N THR A 103 11.62 -13.87 -4.56
CA THR A 103 10.35 -14.12 -3.88
C THR A 103 10.29 -15.53 -3.31
N LEU A 104 9.35 -15.81 -2.39
CA LEU A 104 9.21 -17.16 -1.82
C LEU A 104 8.79 -18.21 -2.86
N ASN A 105 7.96 -17.83 -3.85
CA ASN A 105 7.60 -18.73 -4.95
C ASN A 105 8.80 -19.05 -5.88
N ALA A 106 9.72 -18.12 -6.07
CA ALA A 106 10.97 -18.37 -6.81
C ALA A 106 11.96 -19.24 -6.03
N LEU A 107 12.04 -19.09 -4.70
CA LEU A 107 12.94 -19.89 -3.84
C LEU A 107 12.44 -21.31 -3.58
N TYR A 108 11.12 -21.50 -3.51
CA TYR A 108 10.53 -22.78 -3.13
C TYR A 108 9.59 -23.31 -4.24
N SER A 109 8.33 -22.88 -4.20
CA SER A 109 7.32 -23.15 -5.23
C SER A 109 6.06 -22.33 -4.92
N ASN A 110 5.16 -22.18 -5.90
CA ASN A 110 3.88 -21.52 -5.70
C ASN A 110 3.06 -22.19 -4.57
N HIS A 111 3.04 -23.53 -4.51
CA HIS A 111 2.31 -24.25 -3.46
C HIS A 111 2.85 -23.96 -2.06
N GLN A 112 4.18 -23.92 -1.90
CA GLN A 112 4.81 -23.64 -0.62
C GLN A 112 4.64 -22.17 -0.24
N ALA A 113 4.77 -21.24 -1.21
CA ALA A 113 4.58 -19.80 -0.97
C ALA A 113 3.15 -19.50 -0.47
N VAL A 114 2.10 -20.10 -1.09
CA VAL A 114 0.71 -19.96 -0.60
C VAL A 114 0.59 -20.41 0.85
N LEU A 115 1.11 -21.60 1.22
CA LEU A 115 1.05 -22.09 2.59
C LEU A 115 1.86 -21.22 3.57
N MET A 116 2.98 -20.65 3.14
CA MET A 116 3.77 -19.71 3.95
C MET A 116 3.00 -18.39 4.15
N GLY A 117 2.30 -17.90 3.13
CA GLY A 117 1.40 -16.76 3.24
C GLY A 117 0.26 -17.02 4.24
N ASP A 118 -0.37 -18.19 4.18
CA ASP A 118 -1.41 -18.61 5.13
C ASP A 118 -0.88 -18.73 6.57
N TYR A 119 0.36 -19.19 6.75
CA TYR A 119 1.01 -19.22 8.05
C TYR A 119 1.19 -17.81 8.63
N VAL A 120 1.69 -16.86 7.83
CA VAL A 120 1.88 -15.46 8.26
C VAL A 120 0.52 -14.80 8.55
N LEU A 121 -0.50 -15.05 7.72
CA LEU A 121 -1.87 -14.57 7.94
C LEU A 121 -2.46 -15.14 9.24
N SER A 122 -2.29 -16.44 9.49
CA SER A 122 -2.75 -17.09 10.72
C SER A 122 -2.03 -16.56 11.96
N THR A 123 -0.75 -16.20 11.82
CA THR A 123 0.02 -15.53 12.88
C THR A 123 -0.57 -14.16 13.21
N ALA A 124 -1.01 -13.38 12.21
CA ALA A 124 -1.72 -12.12 12.44
C ALA A 124 -3.04 -12.34 13.20
N PHE A 125 -3.81 -13.38 12.84
CA PHE A 125 -5.04 -13.71 13.57
C PHE A 125 -4.79 -14.17 15.00
N LEU A 126 -3.76 -14.97 15.23
CA LEU A 126 -3.36 -15.35 16.59
C LEU A 126 -2.97 -14.15 17.44
N GLU A 127 -2.23 -13.21 16.88
CA GLU A 127 -1.83 -11.98 17.60
C GLU A 127 -3.06 -11.14 17.98
N ILE A 128 -4.02 -10.92 17.06
CA ILE A 128 -5.18 -10.07 17.33
C ILE A 128 -6.15 -10.71 18.32
N VAL A 129 -6.28 -12.05 18.37
CA VAL A 129 -7.21 -12.75 19.29
C VAL A 129 -6.58 -13.08 20.64
N SER A 130 -5.25 -13.18 20.75
CA SER A 130 -4.55 -13.50 22.00
C SER A 130 -4.32 -12.29 22.91
N ARG A 131 -4.67 -11.08 22.46
CA ARG A 131 -4.62 -9.84 23.23
C ARG A 131 -6.03 -9.33 23.54
N GLU A 132 -6.17 -8.49 24.54
CA GLU A 132 -7.45 -7.84 24.91
C GLU A 132 -7.78 -6.71 23.91
N HIS A 133 -8.04 -7.07 22.66
CA HIS A 133 -8.52 -6.14 21.64
C HIS A 133 -10.03 -6.02 21.65
N THR A 134 -10.53 -4.84 21.28
CA THR A 134 -11.96 -4.61 21.17
C THR A 134 -12.56 -5.36 19.97
N PRO A 135 -13.86 -5.77 20.02
CA PRO A 135 -14.53 -6.36 18.86
C PRO A 135 -14.42 -5.48 17.60
N GLU A 136 -14.34 -4.17 17.76
CA GLU A 136 -14.21 -3.23 16.67
C GLU A 136 -12.84 -3.36 15.98
N MET A 137 -11.75 -3.51 16.73
CA MET A 137 -10.43 -3.75 16.17
C MET A 137 -10.39 -5.06 15.36
N LEU A 138 -11.03 -6.13 15.88
CA LEU A 138 -11.16 -7.40 15.15
C LEU A 138 -11.91 -7.21 13.83
N ARG A 139 -13.00 -6.43 13.84
CA ARG A 139 -13.79 -6.12 12.64
C ARG A 139 -12.97 -5.36 11.60
N VAL A 140 -12.21 -4.34 12.02
CA VAL A 140 -11.34 -3.56 11.12
C VAL A 140 -10.32 -4.45 10.42
N VAL A 141 -9.64 -5.36 11.14
CA VAL A 141 -8.67 -6.30 10.56
C VAL A 141 -9.33 -7.25 9.57
N ALA A 142 -10.45 -7.87 9.95
CA ALA A 142 -11.17 -8.79 9.09
C ALA A 142 -11.70 -8.10 7.81
N GLN A 143 -12.20 -6.86 7.93
CA GLN A 143 -12.66 -6.08 6.79
C GLN A 143 -11.51 -5.68 5.87
N ALA A 144 -10.34 -5.34 6.41
CA ALA A 144 -9.15 -5.05 5.61
C ALA A 144 -8.72 -6.27 4.77
N GLY A 145 -8.59 -7.45 5.38
CA GLY A 145 -8.26 -8.69 4.67
C GLY A 145 -9.28 -9.03 3.58
N ARG A 146 -10.58 -8.89 3.88
CA ARG A 146 -11.65 -9.10 2.90
C ARG A 146 -11.54 -8.10 1.72
N ASN A 147 -11.26 -6.82 2.00
CA ASN A 147 -11.14 -5.80 0.97
C ASN A 147 -9.95 -6.05 0.06
N LEU A 148 -8.79 -6.50 0.58
CA LEU A 148 -7.63 -6.88 -0.23
C LEU A 148 -8.03 -7.94 -1.28
N SER A 149 -8.66 -9.03 -0.86
CA SER A 149 -9.09 -10.10 -1.77
C SER A 149 -10.11 -9.61 -2.81
N ILE A 150 -11.06 -8.75 -2.42
CA ILE A 150 -12.03 -8.15 -3.35
C ILE A 150 -11.31 -7.25 -4.35
N GLY A 151 -10.36 -6.41 -3.89
CA GLY A 151 -9.59 -5.51 -4.75
C GLY A 151 -8.82 -6.28 -5.82
N GLU A 152 -8.16 -7.38 -5.44
CA GLU A 152 -7.42 -8.23 -6.37
C GLU A 152 -8.35 -8.89 -7.41
N LEU A 153 -9.45 -9.48 -6.97
CA LEU A 153 -10.44 -10.08 -7.87
C LEU A 153 -11.05 -9.04 -8.84
N MET A 154 -11.30 -7.82 -8.35
CA MET A 154 -11.78 -6.72 -9.22
C MET A 154 -10.73 -6.36 -10.26
N GLN A 155 -9.47 -6.18 -9.87
CA GLN A 155 -8.38 -5.86 -10.79
C GLN A 155 -8.25 -6.91 -11.91
N LEU A 156 -8.22 -8.21 -11.53
CA LEU A 156 -8.17 -9.32 -12.48
C LEU A 156 -9.39 -9.34 -13.43
N SER A 157 -10.57 -9.01 -12.93
CA SER A 157 -11.80 -8.98 -13.74
C SER A 157 -11.80 -7.81 -14.72
N LEU A 158 -11.35 -6.62 -14.29
CA LEU A 158 -11.31 -5.41 -15.11
C LEU A 158 -10.27 -5.53 -16.24
N SER A 159 -9.10 -6.10 -15.95
CA SER A 159 -8.06 -6.38 -16.94
C SER A 159 -8.58 -7.29 -18.05
N LYS A 160 -9.31 -8.36 -17.69
CA LYS A 160 -9.91 -9.29 -18.67
C LYS A 160 -11.06 -8.69 -19.47
N ALA A 161 -11.84 -7.80 -18.85
CA ALA A 161 -13.00 -7.16 -19.49
C ALA A 161 -12.62 -5.96 -20.36
N HIS A 162 -11.35 -5.54 -20.35
CA HIS A 162 -10.89 -4.32 -21.04
C HIS A 162 -11.76 -3.10 -20.69
N THR A 163 -12.10 -2.96 -19.40
CA THR A 163 -12.92 -1.86 -18.90
C THR A 163 -12.00 -0.78 -18.35
N TYR A 164 -12.12 0.42 -18.92
CA TYR A 164 -11.22 1.56 -18.66
C TYR A 164 -11.98 2.75 -18.10
N ARG A 165 -12.58 2.60 -16.90
CA ARG A 165 -13.28 3.69 -16.20
C ARG A 165 -12.51 4.12 -14.96
N GLU A 166 -12.47 5.41 -14.72
CA GLU A 166 -11.76 5.99 -13.58
C GLU A 166 -12.38 5.57 -12.24
N GLU A 167 -13.71 5.42 -12.18
CA GLU A 167 -14.41 4.96 -10.98
C GLU A 167 -13.98 3.52 -10.58
N ASP A 168 -13.80 2.65 -11.55
CA ASP A 168 -13.35 1.27 -11.34
C ASP A 168 -11.90 1.24 -10.84
N TYR A 169 -11.05 2.09 -11.40
CA TYR A 169 -9.67 2.25 -10.94
C TYR A 169 -9.62 2.67 -9.46
N TYR A 170 -10.34 3.74 -9.08
CA TYR A 170 -10.38 4.16 -7.67
C TYR A 170 -10.99 3.11 -6.77
N ALA A 171 -12.00 2.36 -7.23
CA ALA A 171 -12.58 1.27 -6.46
C ALA A 171 -11.60 0.12 -6.19
N VAL A 172 -10.67 -0.16 -7.11
CA VAL A 172 -9.57 -1.11 -6.91
C VAL A 172 -8.53 -0.52 -5.95
N VAL A 173 -8.08 0.71 -6.18
CA VAL A 173 -7.10 1.41 -5.33
C VAL A 173 -7.55 1.46 -3.88
N ASP A 174 -8.83 1.80 -3.62
CA ASP A 174 -9.38 1.86 -2.27
C ASP A 174 -9.36 0.50 -1.56
N ARG A 175 -9.58 -0.59 -2.29
CA ARG A 175 -9.61 -1.93 -1.71
C ARG A 175 -8.23 -2.57 -1.60
N LYS A 176 -7.41 -2.47 -2.63
CA LYS A 176 -6.10 -3.14 -2.69
C LYS A 176 -5.07 -2.41 -1.84
N THR A 177 -5.00 -1.08 -1.92
CA THR A 177 -4.01 -0.25 -1.20
C THR A 177 -4.64 0.52 -0.06
N GLY A 178 -5.74 1.23 -0.32
CA GLY A 178 -6.41 2.11 0.65
C GLY A 178 -6.89 1.38 1.89
N ALA A 179 -7.40 0.14 1.76
CA ALA A 179 -7.96 -0.62 2.89
C ALA A 179 -6.97 -0.86 4.03
N LEU A 180 -5.70 -1.17 3.73
CA LEU A 180 -4.68 -1.34 4.78
C LEU A 180 -4.23 -0.02 5.39
N PHE A 181 -4.19 1.06 4.63
CA PHE A 181 -3.91 2.40 5.15
C PHE A 181 -5.05 2.87 6.07
N GLU A 182 -6.31 2.70 5.66
CA GLU A 182 -7.49 2.98 6.48
C GLU A 182 -7.48 2.17 7.77
N ALA A 183 -7.27 0.85 7.67
CA ALA A 183 -7.21 -0.04 8.83
C ALA A 183 -6.07 0.34 9.78
N SER A 184 -4.89 0.69 9.27
CA SER A 184 -3.76 1.16 10.08
C SER A 184 -4.14 2.39 10.91
N ALA A 185 -4.77 3.38 10.27
CA ALA A 185 -5.16 4.62 10.94
C ALA A 185 -6.28 4.39 11.97
N LYS A 186 -7.31 3.59 11.62
CA LYS A 186 -8.40 3.21 12.55
C LYS A 186 -7.90 2.43 13.76
N LEU A 187 -7.05 1.43 13.52
CA LEU A 187 -6.48 0.62 14.59
C LEU A 187 -5.60 1.44 15.54
N GLY A 188 -4.84 2.40 15.00
CA GLY A 188 -4.09 3.35 15.81
C GLY A 188 -5.01 4.12 16.77
N ALA A 189 -6.08 4.71 16.28
CA ALA A 189 -7.06 5.44 17.08
C ALA A 189 -7.78 4.52 18.10
N LEU A 190 -8.28 3.36 17.66
CA LEU A 190 -8.97 2.38 18.51
C LEU A 190 -8.09 1.87 19.65
N SER A 191 -6.78 1.68 19.40
CA SER A 191 -5.83 1.13 20.37
C SER A 191 -5.64 1.99 21.62
N VAL A 192 -6.06 3.25 21.56
CA VAL A 192 -5.96 4.21 22.66
C VAL A 192 -7.33 4.70 23.15
N GLY A 193 -8.40 4.03 22.75
CA GLY A 193 -9.77 4.36 23.19
C GLY A 193 -10.30 5.68 22.61
N ALA A 194 -9.90 6.05 21.39
CA ALA A 194 -10.40 7.23 20.71
C ALA A 194 -11.92 7.19 20.50
N THR A 195 -12.55 8.36 20.40
CA THR A 195 -13.98 8.46 20.09
C THR A 195 -14.29 7.96 18.67
N GLU A 196 -15.53 7.54 18.42
CA GLU A 196 -15.99 7.10 17.09
C GLU A 196 -15.66 8.14 16.01
N GLU A 197 -15.93 9.43 16.30
CA GLU A 197 -15.60 10.54 15.41
C GLU A 197 -14.09 10.63 15.09
N GLN A 198 -13.22 10.41 16.08
CA GLN A 198 -11.77 10.39 15.86
C GLN A 198 -11.34 9.18 15.04
N VAL A 199 -11.93 8.02 15.30
CA VAL A 199 -11.67 6.78 14.53
C VAL A 199 -12.06 6.98 13.06
N ASP A 200 -13.23 7.56 12.77
CA ASP A 200 -13.70 7.82 11.41
C ASP A 200 -12.81 8.83 10.68
N ARG A 201 -12.42 9.91 11.36
CA ARG A 201 -11.48 10.90 10.80
C ARG A 201 -10.10 10.28 10.51
N CYS A 202 -9.57 9.45 11.43
CA CYS A 202 -8.34 8.70 11.19
C CYS A 202 -8.50 7.74 10.00
N GLY A 203 -9.62 7.02 9.92
CA GLY A 203 -9.91 6.14 8.79
C GLY A 203 -9.92 6.88 7.45
N ARG A 204 -10.62 8.02 7.38
CA ARG A 204 -10.62 8.86 6.17
C ARG A 204 -9.23 9.36 5.82
N LEU A 205 -8.44 9.79 6.80
CA LEU A 205 -7.04 10.19 6.62
C LEU A 205 -6.21 9.03 6.02
N GLY A 206 -6.38 7.82 6.56
CA GLY A 206 -5.75 6.61 6.03
C GLY A 206 -6.11 6.33 4.57
N GLN A 207 -7.39 6.43 4.21
CA GLN A 207 -7.85 6.26 2.81
C GLN A 207 -7.17 7.26 1.88
N LEU A 208 -7.13 8.55 2.24
CA LEU A 208 -6.49 9.60 1.45
C LEU A 208 -4.99 9.33 1.27
N MET A 209 -4.30 8.95 2.35
CA MET A 209 -2.88 8.56 2.26
C MET A 209 -2.66 7.35 1.36
N GLY A 210 -3.52 6.34 1.44
CA GLY A 210 -3.43 5.14 0.59
C GLY A 210 -3.67 5.44 -0.89
N ARG A 211 -4.65 6.29 -1.21
CA ARG A 211 -4.88 6.76 -2.58
C ARG A 211 -3.69 7.54 -3.12
N ALA A 212 -3.21 8.55 -2.39
CA ALA A 212 -2.05 9.36 -2.82
C ALA A 212 -0.81 8.48 -3.03
N PHE A 213 -0.59 7.52 -2.13
CA PHE A 213 0.51 6.56 -2.23
C PHE A 213 0.42 5.73 -3.52
N GLN A 214 -0.76 5.18 -3.85
CA GLN A 214 -0.94 4.38 -5.07
C GLN A 214 -0.78 5.22 -6.34
N LEU A 215 -1.42 6.39 -6.40
CA LEU A 215 -1.30 7.27 -7.56
C LEU A 215 0.17 7.67 -7.81
N GLN A 216 0.93 7.87 -6.74
CA GLN A 216 2.35 8.17 -6.84
C GLN A 216 3.17 6.96 -7.32
N ASP A 217 2.84 5.75 -6.85
CA ASP A 217 3.48 4.50 -7.30
C ASP A 217 3.20 4.27 -8.79
N ASP A 218 1.97 4.46 -9.22
CA ASP A 218 1.57 4.39 -10.63
C ASP A 218 2.35 5.38 -11.51
N LEU A 219 2.56 6.63 -11.04
CA LEU A 219 3.36 7.61 -11.79
C LEU A 219 4.80 7.17 -12.00
N PHE A 220 5.41 6.43 -11.06
CA PHE A 220 6.76 5.93 -11.23
C PHE A 220 6.89 4.96 -12.39
N ASP A 221 5.84 4.21 -12.72
CA ASP A 221 5.83 3.30 -13.87
C ASP A 221 5.86 4.03 -15.23
N TYR A 222 5.49 5.32 -15.26
CA TYR A 222 5.57 6.18 -16.45
C TYR A 222 6.86 7.01 -16.55
N ASP A 223 7.74 6.98 -15.55
CA ASP A 223 8.94 7.84 -15.53
C ASP A 223 10.21 7.09 -15.96
N LYS A 224 10.65 7.29 -17.22
CA LYS A 224 11.88 6.71 -17.77
C LYS A 224 13.19 7.24 -17.14
N LEU A 225 13.12 8.33 -16.33
CA LEU A 225 14.31 8.99 -15.80
C LEU A 225 14.77 8.43 -14.45
N GLN A 226 13.97 7.59 -13.81
CA GLN A 226 14.34 6.98 -12.54
C GLN A 226 14.80 5.53 -12.78
N ASP A 227 16.10 5.31 -12.65
CA ASP A 227 16.74 4.00 -12.62
C ASP A 227 16.43 3.30 -11.26
N VAL A 228 15.14 2.99 -11.05
CA VAL A 228 14.63 2.35 -9.80
C VAL A 228 14.78 0.82 -9.87
N GLY A 229 15.55 0.31 -10.85
CA GLY A 229 15.82 -1.11 -11.01
C GLY A 229 14.64 -1.94 -11.54
N LYS A 230 13.56 -1.29 -12.04
CA LYS A 230 12.48 -1.94 -12.80
C LYS A 230 12.34 -1.26 -14.17
N PRO A 231 12.07 -2.02 -15.25
CA PRO A 231 11.69 -1.44 -16.53
C PRO A 231 10.37 -0.66 -16.36
N THR A 232 10.25 0.53 -16.97
CA THR A 232 9.01 1.32 -17.01
C THR A 232 7.94 0.58 -17.82
N GLY A 233 6.66 0.81 -17.49
CA GLY A 233 5.54 0.15 -18.17
C GLY A 233 5.26 -1.28 -17.71
N HIS A 234 5.76 -1.66 -16.53
CA HIS A 234 5.54 -3.01 -15.98
C HIS A 234 4.05 -3.28 -15.73
N ASP A 235 3.31 -2.31 -15.23
CA ASP A 235 1.86 -2.41 -15.04
C ASP A 235 1.13 -2.70 -16.36
N LEU A 236 1.56 -2.08 -17.45
CA LEU A 236 0.97 -2.32 -18.76
C LEU A 236 1.22 -3.75 -19.25
N VAL A 237 2.43 -4.29 -19.03
CA VAL A 237 2.77 -5.70 -19.34
C VAL A 237 1.84 -6.65 -18.59
N GLU A 238 1.48 -6.33 -17.35
CA GLU A 238 0.55 -7.11 -16.53
C GLU A 238 -0.94 -6.85 -16.89
N GLY A 239 -1.22 -6.01 -17.88
CA GLY A 239 -2.58 -5.64 -18.29
C GLY A 239 -3.27 -4.69 -17.32
N LYS A 240 -2.52 -3.99 -16.48
CA LYS A 240 -3.01 -2.99 -15.53
C LYS A 240 -2.92 -1.62 -16.18
N VAL A 241 -4.05 -0.93 -16.27
CA VAL A 241 -4.14 0.44 -16.82
C VAL A 241 -4.40 1.41 -15.68
N SER A 242 -3.41 2.25 -15.38
CA SER A 242 -3.45 3.21 -14.29
C SER A 242 -3.90 4.60 -14.74
N LEU A 243 -4.07 5.52 -13.79
CA LEU A 243 -4.75 6.80 -13.98
C LEU A 243 -4.19 7.65 -15.13
N PRO A 244 -2.85 7.75 -15.38
CA PRO A 244 -2.34 8.54 -16.49
C PRO A 244 -2.91 8.12 -17.86
N LEU A 245 -2.96 6.82 -18.14
CA LEU A 245 -3.48 6.32 -19.42
C LEU A 245 -5.00 6.29 -19.44
N LEU A 246 -5.68 6.06 -18.31
CA LEU A 246 -7.13 6.16 -18.19
C LEU A 246 -7.63 7.56 -18.54
N TYR A 247 -6.92 8.61 -18.09
CA TYR A 247 -7.25 9.98 -18.48
C TYR A 247 -7.23 10.16 -20.00
N VAL A 248 -6.18 9.68 -20.67
CA VAL A 248 -6.09 9.76 -22.14
C VAL A 248 -7.24 9.00 -22.79
N LEU A 249 -7.50 7.76 -22.40
CA LEU A 249 -8.60 6.94 -22.92
C LEU A 249 -9.98 7.60 -22.79
N ASN A 250 -10.20 8.34 -21.70
CA ASN A 250 -11.47 8.99 -21.43
C ASN A 250 -11.65 10.33 -22.17
N HIS A 251 -10.55 10.92 -22.68
CA HIS A 251 -10.57 12.21 -23.39
C HIS A 251 -10.17 12.11 -24.87
N ALA A 252 -9.72 10.94 -25.33
CA ALA A 252 -9.36 10.70 -26.72
C ALA A 252 -10.58 10.72 -27.66
N ALA A 253 -10.36 11.12 -28.91
CA ALA A 253 -11.35 10.93 -29.97
C ALA A 253 -11.62 9.42 -30.18
N PRO A 254 -12.81 9.01 -30.67
CA PRO A 254 -13.16 7.59 -30.81
C PRO A 254 -12.10 6.76 -31.56
N THR A 255 -11.58 7.28 -32.67
CA THR A 255 -10.55 6.60 -33.48
C THR A 255 -9.23 6.43 -32.74
N GLU A 256 -8.79 7.45 -31.98
CA GLU A 256 -7.58 7.41 -31.16
C GLU A 256 -7.77 6.46 -29.95
N ARG A 257 -8.97 6.49 -29.35
CA ARG A 257 -9.31 5.55 -28.27
C ARG A 257 -9.25 4.09 -28.73
N ASP A 258 -9.83 3.79 -29.91
CA ASP A 258 -9.81 2.44 -30.48
C ASP A 258 -8.37 1.99 -30.79
N GLU A 259 -7.52 2.91 -31.28
CA GLU A 259 -6.10 2.66 -31.51
C GLU A 259 -5.39 2.32 -30.19
N ILE A 260 -5.54 3.13 -29.14
CA ILE A 260 -4.93 2.87 -27.82
C ILE A 260 -5.39 1.52 -27.28
N ILE A 261 -6.70 1.21 -27.36
CA ILE A 261 -7.25 -0.08 -26.93
C ILE A 261 -6.61 -1.25 -27.71
N SER A 262 -6.34 -1.07 -29.02
CA SER A 262 -5.69 -2.12 -29.80
C SER A 262 -4.29 -2.46 -29.30
N TYR A 263 -3.53 -1.48 -28.80
CA TYR A 263 -2.22 -1.69 -28.19
C TYR A 263 -2.29 -2.32 -26.78
N LEU A 264 -3.42 -2.19 -26.09
CA LEU A 264 -3.63 -2.81 -24.76
C LEU A 264 -4.07 -4.27 -24.84
N GLN A 265 -4.31 -4.82 -26.04
CA GLN A 265 -4.65 -6.22 -26.21
C GLN A 265 -3.42 -7.10 -26.02
N GLN A 266 -3.55 -8.12 -25.21
CA GLN A 266 -2.45 -9.02 -24.83
C GLN A 266 -2.05 -9.98 -25.96
N PRO A 267 -0.76 -10.32 -26.12
CA PRO A 267 0.41 -9.79 -25.37
C PRO A 267 0.83 -8.40 -25.86
N ILE A 268 1.27 -7.54 -24.91
CA ILE A 268 1.74 -6.18 -25.25
C ILE A 268 3.21 -6.23 -25.66
N GLU A 269 3.54 -5.73 -26.85
CA GLU A 269 4.90 -5.65 -27.36
C GLU A 269 5.63 -4.41 -26.81
N ALA A 270 6.97 -4.44 -26.77
CA ALA A 270 7.80 -3.35 -26.24
C ALA A 270 7.54 -1.99 -26.94
N ASP A 271 7.37 -1.98 -28.26
CA ASP A 271 7.06 -0.76 -29.03
C ASP A 271 5.69 -0.18 -28.63
N SER A 272 4.73 -1.05 -28.31
CA SER A 272 3.41 -0.63 -27.82
C SER A 272 3.50 0.02 -26.44
N ILE A 273 4.33 -0.52 -25.54
CA ILE A 273 4.57 0.09 -24.23
C ILE A 273 5.14 1.51 -24.39
N ASP A 274 6.17 1.67 -25.23
CA ASP A 274 6.78 2.98 -25.48
C ASP A 274 5.78 3.98 -26.06
N TYR A 275 4.89 3.53 -26.95
CA TYR A 275 3.81 4.37 -27.47
C TYR A 275 2.83 4.80 -26.35
N LEU A 276 2.36 3.84 -25.53
CA LEU A 276 1.39 4.10 -24.46
C LEU A 276 1.96 5.03 -23.38
N LEU A 277 3.21 4.85 -22.98
CA LEU A 277 3.89 5.74 -22.04
C LEU A 277 4.06 7.15 -22.59
N ARG A 278 4.41 7.25 -23.89
CA ARG A 278 4.56 8.56 -24.56
C ARG A 278 3.24 9.29 -24.67
N ILE A 279 2.17 8.63 -25.12
CA ILE A 279 0.85 9.26 -25.29
C ILE A 279 0.24 9.70 -23.94
N ALA A 280 0.46 8.92 -22.87
CA ALA A 280 0.04 9.32 -21.53
C ALA A 280 0.69 10.64 -21.09
N ARG A 281 1.95 10.87 -21.46
CA ARG A 281 2.67 12.10 -21.19
C ARG A 281 2.21 13.25 -22.10
N GLU A 282 2.21 13.05 -23.42
CA GLU A 282 1.91 14.09 -24.42
C GLU A 282 0.47 14.60 -24.32
N ARG A 283 -0.48 13.73 -23.90
CA ARG A 283 -1.89 14.06 -23.76
C ARG A 283 -2.30 14.52 -22.36
N GLY A 284 -1.33 14.79 -21.48
CA GLY A 284 -1.57 15.40 -20.16
C GLY A 284 -2.08 14.44 -19.09
N GLY A 285 -1.96 13.11 -19.28
CA GLY A 285 -2.35 12.12 -18.28
C GLY A 285 -1.49 12.17 -17.02
N ILE A 286 -0.18 12.42 -17.19
CA ILE A 286 0.75 12.64 -16.07
C ILE A 286 0.33 13.88 -15.26
N ASP A 287 0.16 15.03 -15.93
CA ASP A 287 -0.24 16.28 -15.28
C ASP A 287 -1.59 16.16 -14.56
N TYR A 288 -2.53 15.38 -15.15
CA TYR A 288 -3.81 15.11 -14.51
C TYR A 288 -3.61 14.33 -13.20
N THR A 289 -2.83 13.27 -13.23
CA THR A 289 -2.56 12.43 -12.06
C THR A 289 -1.85 13.21 -10.95
N GLU A 290 -0.87 14.06 -11.31
CA GLU A 290 -0.20 14.97 -10.36
C GLU A 290 -1.19 15.93 -9.69
N ARG A 291 -2.12 16.51 -10.44
CA ARG A 291 -3.19 17.36 -9.87
C ARG A 291 -4.10 16.58 -8.92
N GLN A 292 -4.44 15.32 -9.24
CA GLN A 292 -5.23 14.47 -8.34
C GLN A 292 -4.49 14.18 -7.03
N ILE A 293 -3.19 13.89 -7.08
CA ILE A 293 -2.36 13.70 -5.90
C ILE A 293 -2.35 14.98 -5.03
N GLN A 294 -2.14 16.15 -5.64
CA GLN A 294 -2.15 17.42 -4.92
C GLN A 294 -3.51 17.70 -4.26
N HIS A 295 -4.61 17.40 -4.96
CA HIS A 295 -5.95 17.54 -4.41
C HIS A 295 -6.18 16.63 -3.19
N ILE A 296 -5.80 15.36 -3.30
CA ILE A 296 -5.90 14.38 -2.21
C ILE A 296 -5.03 14.81 -1.00
N HIS A 297 -3.83 15.33 -1.25
CA HIS A 297 -2.97 15.85 -0.19
C HIS A 297 -3.58 17.04 0.53
N GLN A 298 -4.16 17.99 -0.21
CA GLN A 298 -4.83 19.13 0.39
C GLN A 298 -6.02 18.70 1.25
N GLU A 299 -6.84 17.76 0.76
CA GLU A 299 -7.95 17.19 1.53
C GLU A 299 -7.46 16.51 2.83
N ALA A 300 -6.36 15.73 2.74
CA ALA A 300 -5.77 15.08 3.90
C ALA A 300 -5.23 16.08 4.94
N ILE A 301 -4.58 17.15 4.49
CA ILE A 301 -4.08 18.22 5.36
C ILE A 301 -5.25 18.98 6.02
N ASP A 302 -6.29 19.29 5.28
CA ASP A 302 -7.46 20.00 5.82
C ASP A 302 -8.22 19.14 6.84
N LEU A 303 -8.34 17.84 6.56
CA LEU A 303 -8.87 16.89 7.54
C LEU A 303 -7.99 16.81 8.80
N LEU A 304 -6.67 16.76 8.63
CA LEU A 304 -5.73 16.70 9.75
C LEU A 304 -5.80 17.95 10.63
N ARG A 305 -6.06 19.13 10.05
CA ARG A 305 -6.26 20.39 10.79
C ARG A 305 -7.50 20.38 11.69
N SER A 306 -8.43 19.45 11.49
CA SER A 306 -9.56 19.27 12.42
C SER A 306 -9.17 18.65 13.76
N PHE A 307 -7.97 18.09 13.88
CA PHE A 307 -7.41 17.63 15.15
C PHE A 307 -6.69 18.78 15.88
N ALA A 308 -6.57 18.66 17.21
CA ALA A 308 -5.87 19.66 18.01
C ALA A 308 -4.41 19.84 17.56
N PRO A 309 -3.87 21.08 17.62
CA PRO A 309 -2.46 21.33 17.34
C PRO A 309 -1.53 20.45 18.21
N SER A 310 -0.58 19.76 17.59
CA SER A 310 0.38 18.90 18.28
C SER A 310 1.58 18.61 17.38
N SER A 311 2.71 18.25 17.97
CA SER A 311 3.89 17.80 17.21
C SER A 311 3.61 16.56 16.35
N THR A 312 2.66 15.72 16.77
CA THR A 312 2.21 14.57 15.99
C THR A 312 1.44 15.00 14.74
N ARG A 313 0.58 16.02 14.85
CA ARG A 313 -0.11 16.58 13.69
C ARG A 313 0.89 17.15 12.68
N GLU A 314 1.86 17.95 13.13
CA GLU A 314 2.93 18.47 12.26
C GLU A 314 3.75 17.37 11.60
N THR A 315 4.01 16.27 12.32
CA THR A 315 4.70 15.10 11.75
C THR A 315 3.86 14.42 10.67
N LEU A 316 2.55 14.28 10.89
CA LEU A 316 1.64 13.71 9.89
C LEU A 316 1.50 14.62 8.67
N GLU A 317 1.47 15.95 8.83
CA GLU A 317 1.50 16.89 7.70
C GLU A 317 2.75 16.68 6.84
N ARG A 318 3.93 16.57 7.44
CA ARG A 318 5.19 16.27 6.73
C ARG A 318 5.14 14.88 6.07
N PHE A 319 4.60 13.89 6.78
CA PHE A 319 4.52 12.52 6.25
C PHE A 319 3.62 12.46 5.01
N ILE A 320 2.46 13.14 5.00
CA ILE A 320 1.57 13.25 3.85
C ILE A 320 2.29 13.93 2.69
N THR A 321 2.99 15.03 2.93
CA THR A 321 3.76 15.74 1.91
C THR A 321 4.83 14.82 1.28
N LEU A 322 5.59 14.10 2.11
CA LEU A 322 6.63 13.19 1.64
C LEU A 322 6.11 11.95 0.89
N LEU A 323 4.88 11.51 1.18
CA LEU A 323 4.25 10.41 0.41
C LEU A 323 3.95 10.82 -1.03
N GLY A 324 3.81 12.12 -1.30
CA GLY A 324 3.48 12.64 -2.62
C GLY A 324 4.58 13.43 -3.30
N GLU A 325 5.72 13.63 -2.66
CA GLU A 325 6.85 14.30 -3.31
C GLU A 325 7.60 13.33 -4.23
N ARG A 326 7.81 13.74 -5.48
CA ARG A 326 8.81 13.11 -6.35
C ARG A 326 10.19 13.35 -5.72
N GLN A 327 10.88 12.31 -5.33
CA GLN A 327 12.32 12.42 -5.13
C GLN A 327 12.98 12.59 -6.50
N LYS A 328 13.52 13.79 -6.73
CA LYS A 328 14.36 14.13 -7.88
C LYS A 328 15.68 13.38 -7.81
#